data_04d0284b38f261d2fd359f541f923d43
#
_entry.id   04d0284b38f261d2fd359f541f923d43
#
_cell.length_a   1.000
_cell.length_b   1.000
_cell.length_c   1.000
_cell.angle_alpha   90.00
_cell.angle_beta   90.00
_cell.angle_gamma   90.00
#
_symmetry.space_group_name_H-M   'P 1'
#
loop_
_entity.id
_entity.type
_entity.pdbx_description
1 polymer ?
#
loop_
_entity_poly.entity_id
_entity_poly.type
_entity_poly.pdbx_seq_one_letter_code
_entity_poly.pdbx_strand_id
1 'polypeptide(L)'
;MSCLDEQQRSPPVEQHPNAKLTPKGRETLVSRIESGLGVAEAARQMGISRQTAGKWLRRSRSGEGLSDRSSRPRRLARLTPPDVEERVCEARSSMLLAPLGLAATTGVPARTCARIVSRRGMPRLADVDRVTGEARRRGPVTPVRYERERPGELLHVDVKKVARIPDGGGHRALGRGCGSARGAGAACLHVAVDDFSRVAYAELLPDERKGTCAAFMGRCLRFFEGMGVRVERVMTDNGPGYRSGEFNALLESEGARHVYTRAYSPWQNGKVERMNRTLAQEWQYARAWDGEAGRASALPAFIEHYNWERPHSACGGLPPMSRIVGVNNLSAHNI
;
A
#
# COMPACT_ATOMS: atom_id res chain seq x y z
N MET A 1 -8.86 -2.34 43.95
CA MET A 1 -10.10 -2.83 43.26
C MET A 1 -9.82 -2.72 41.79
N SER A 2 -9.78 -3.84 41.12
CA SER A 2 -8.97 -4.13 39.96
C SER A 2 -9.67 -3.80 38.65
N CYS A 3 -8.93 -3.12 37.73
CA CYS A 3 -9.29 -2.89 36.33
C CYS A 3 -9.21 -4.12 35.43
N LEU A 4 -9.33 -5.34 35.99
CA LEU A 4 -9.12 -6.59 35.24
C LEU A 4 -10.40 -7.26 34.72
N ASP A 5 -11.58 -6.73 35.05
CA ASP A 5 -12.86 -7.42 34.75
C ASP A 5 -13.60 -6.96 33.50
N GLU A 6 -13.11 -5.90 32.82
CA GLU A 6 -13.82 -5.35 31.64
C GLU A 6 -13.39 -5.93 30.29
N GLN A 7 -12.30 -6.69 30.23
CA GLN A 7 -11.75 -7.22 28.95
C GLN A 7 -12.27 -8.61 28.54
N GLN A 8 -13.22 -9.22 29.28
CA GLN A 8 -13.76 -10.55 28.95
C GLN A 8 -15.15 -10.57 28.31
N ARG A 9 -15.70 -9.43 27.95
CA ARG A 9 -16.93 -9.44 27.13
C ARG A 9 -16.56 -9.75 25.69
N SER A 10 -16.74 -11.00 25.29
CA SER A 10 -16.73 -11.40 23.87
C SER A 10 -17.69 -10.48 23.12
N PRO A 11 -17.29 -9.95 21.93
CA PRO A 11 -18.19 -9.14 21.12
C PRO A 11 -19.51 -9.91 20.90
N PRO A 12 -20.65 -9.20 20.79
CA PRO A 12 -21.93 -9.84 20.55
C PRO A 12 -21.81 -10.73 19.31
N VAL A 13 -22.21 -11.99 19.43
CA VAL A 13 -22.17 -12.95 18.33
C VAL A 13 -23.17 -12.45 17.31
N GLU A 14 -22.68 -11.98 16.17
CA GLU A 14 -23.54 -11.59 15.05
C GLU A 14 -24.40 -12.78 14.64
N GLN A 15 -25.68 -12.54 14.56
CA GLN A 15 -26.64 -13.57 14.23
C GLN A 15 -26.45 -14.04 12.79
N HIS A 16 -26.39 -15.36 12.58
CA HIS A 16 -26.27 -15.91 11.24
C HIS A 16 -27.48 -15.46 10.38
N PRO A 17 -27.27 -14.92 9.15
CA PRO A 17 -28.36 -14.40 8.30
C PRO A 17 -29.51 -15.40 8.07
N ASN A 18 -29.19 -16.69 8.04
CA ASN A 18 -30.17 -17.79 7.82
C ASN A 18 -30.68 -18.42 9.11
N ALA A 19 -30.52 -17.77 10.27
CA ALA A 19 -31.07 -18.30 11.51
C ALA A 19 -32.60 -18.27 11.49
N LYS A 20 -33.26 -19.45 11.60
CA LYS A 20 -34.71 -19.56 11.62
C LYS A 20 -35.37 -18.82 12.78
N LEU A 21 -34.68 -18.65 13.90
CA LEU A 21 -35.15 -17.91 15.07
C LEU A 21 -34.12 -16.84 15.47
N THR A 22 -34.54 -15.59 15.35
CA THR A 22 -33.86 -14.44 15.94
C THR A 22 -34.05 -14.41 17.47
N PRO A 23 -33.26 -13.67 18.27
CA PRO A 23 -33.53 -13.48 19.69
C PRO A 23 -34.96 -13.04 19.96
N LYS A 24 -35.50 -12.09 19.20
CA LYS A 24 -36.90 -11.65 19.27
C LYS A 24 -37.87 -12.75 18.90
N GLY A 25 -37.55 -13.58 17.92
CA GLY A 25 -38.37 -14.75 17.60
C GLY A 25 -38.39 -15.79 18.71
N ARG A 26 -37.32 -15.93 19.47
CA ARG A 26 -37.23 -16.79 20.66
C ARG A 26 -38.07 -16.25 21.82
N GLU A 27 -38.06 -14.93 22.02
CA GLU A 27 -38.94 -14.26 23.00
C GLU A 27 -40.43 -14.48 22.64
N THR A 28 -40.77 -14.28 21.39
CA THR A 28 -42.17 -14.54 20.90
C THR A 28 -42.57 -16.01 21.08
N LEU A 29 -41.67 -16.96 20.81
CA LEU A 29 -41.91 -18.39 21.01
C LEU A 29 -42.18 -18.68 22.48
N VAL A 30 -41.33 -18.19 23.38
CA VAL A 30 -41.49 -18.40 24.81
C VAL A 30 -42.79 -17.77 25.35
N SER A 31 -43.08 -16.53 24.98
CA SER A 31 -44.29 -15.81 25.39
C SER A 31 -45.57 -16.55 24.95
N ARG A 32 -45.61 -17.09 23.72
CA ARG A 32 -46.75 -17.90 23.26
C ARG A 32 -46.93 -19.18 24.07
N ILE A 33 -45.86 -19.83 24.45
CA ILE A 33 -45.95 -21.05 25.26
C ILE A 33 -46.39 -20.71 26.69
N GLU A 34 -45.89 -19.63 27.25
CA GLU A 34 -46.27 -19.18 28.62
C GLU A 34 -47.71 -18.66 28.68
N SER A 35 -48.25 -18.14 27.56
CA SER A 35 -49.66 -17.77 27.46
C SER A 35 -50.62 -18.97 27.25
N GLY A 36 -50.09 -20.23 27.29
CA GLY A 36 -50.89 -21.45 27.30
C GLY A 36 -50.87 -22.24 25.97
N LEU A 37 -50.09 -21.81 24.97
CA LEU A 37 -49.95 -22.58 23.75
C LEU A 37 -49.04 -23.80 23.95
N GLY A 38 -49.46 -24.98 23.49
CA GLY A 38 -48.66 -26.20 23.61
C GLY A 38 -47.34 -26.08 22.87
N VAL A 39 -46.24 -26.59 23.46
CA VAL A 39 -44.87 -26.52 22.90
C VAL A 39 -44.78 -27.06 21.47
N ALA A 40 -45.52 -28.14 21.16
CA ALA A 40 -45.54 -28.71 19.80
C ALA A 40 -46.22 -27.79 18.79
N GLU A 41 -47.31 -27.14 19.19
CA GLU A 41 -48.05 -26.22 18.35
C GLU A 41 -47.22 -24.91 18.10
N ALA A 42 -46.65 -24.36 19.17
CA ALA A 42 -45.77 -23.20 19.04
C ALA A 42 -44.57 -23.46 18.11
N ALA A 43 -43.96 -24.66 18.23
CA ALA A 43 -42.90 -25.07 17.33
C ALA A 43 -43.31 -25.17 15.88
N ARG A 44 -44.50 -25.70 15.60
CA ARG A 44 -45.09 -25.81 14.25
C ARG A 44 -45.30 -24.44 13.64
N GLN A 45 -45.92 -23.51 14.37
CA GLN A 45 -46.21 -22.14 13.93
C GLN A 45 -44.93 -21.36 13.63
N MET A 46 -43.83 -21.64 14.34
CA MET A 46 -42.53 -20.98 14.15
C MET A 46 -41.61 -21.73 13.17
N GLY A 47 -42.07 -22.82 12.54
CA GLY A 47 -41.30 -23.61 11.57
C GLY A 47 -40.04 -24.29 12.15
N ILE A 48 -40.05 -24.63 13.46
CA ILE A 48 -38.92 -25.26 14.16
C ILE A 48 -39.32 -26.62 14.77
N SER A 49 -38.31 -27.39 15.18
CA SER A 49 -38.57 -28.65 15.87
C SER A 49 -39.04 -28.42 17.32
N ARG A 50 -39.87 -29.36 17.84
CA ARG A 50 -40.32 -29.39 19.26
C ARG A 50 -39.13 -29.37 20.21
N GLN A 51 -38.05 -30.06 19.86
CA GLN A 51 -36.79 -30.06 20.66
C GLN A 51 -36.18 -28.66 20.76
N THR A 52 -36.15 -27.91 19.64
CA THR A 52 -35.64 -26.53 19.61
C THR A 52 -36.52 -25.61 20.45
N ALA A 53 -37.83 -25.73 20.36
CA ALA A 53 -38.76 -24.98 21.21
C ALA A 53 -38.57 -25.29 22.69
N GLY A 54 -38.50 -26.57 23.06
CA GLY A 54 -38.22 -26.99 24.43
C GLY A 54 -36.84 -26.53 24.98
N LYS A 55 -35.80 -26.46 24.11
CA LYS A 55 -34.51 -25.89 24.47
C LYS A 55 -34.64 -24.41 24.89
N TRP A 56 -35.31 -23.60 24.06
CA TRP A 56 -35.46 -22.17 24.33
C TRP A 56 -36.34 -21.89 25.54
N LEU A 57 -37.42 -22.65 25.74
CA LEU A 57 -38.25 -22.58 26.93
C LEU A 57 -37.47 -22.88 28.20
N ARG A 58 -36.66 -23.96 28.22
CA ARG A 58 -35.79 -24.29 29.38
C ARG A 58 -34.80 -23.18 29.69
N ARG A 59 -34.18 -22.59 28.64
CA ARG A 59 -33.24 -21.48 28.82
C ARG A 59 -33.89 -20.24 29.39
N SER A 60 -35.09 -19.93 28.95
CA SER A 60 -35.88 -18.82 29.51
C SER A 60 -36.17 -19.05 30.99
N ARG A 61 -36.67 -20.24 31.35
CA ARG A 61 -37.00 -20.59 32.72
C ARG A 61 -35.80 -20.64 33.66
N SER A 62 -34.62 -20.97 33.16
CA SER A 62 -33.36 -20.95 33.94
C SER A 62 -32.72 -19.57 34.03
N GLY A 63 -33.34 -18.51 33.49
CA GLY A 63 -32.78 -17.15 33.50
C GLY A 63 -31.55 -16.94 32.61
N GLU A 64 -31.24 -17.90 31.73
CA GLU A 64 -30.00 -17.86 30.92
C GLU A 64 -30.03 -16.91 29.71
N GLY A 65 -31.11 -16.22 29.50
CA GLY A 65 -31.28 -15.33 28.35
C GLY A 65 -31.42 -16.05 26.99
N LEU A 66 -31.99 -15.39 25.99
CA LEU A 66 -32.33 -15.96 24.68
C LEU A 66 -31.33 -15.61 23.57
N SER A 67 -30.25 -14.95 23.92
CA SER A 67 -29.14 -14.61 22.99
C SER A 67 -28.33 -15.84 22.60
N ASP A 68 -27.64 -15.78 21.44
CA ASP A 68 -26.73 -16.84 21.04
C ASP A 68 -25.51 -16.91 21.97
N ARG A 69 -25.07 -18.11 22.27
CA ARG A 69 -23.84 -18.35 23.03
C ARG A 69 -22.68 -18.53 22.07
N SER A 70 -21.50 -18.08 22.47
CA SER A 70 -20.27 -18.38 21.75
C SER A 70 -20.11 -19.89 21.60
N SER A 71 -19.86 -20.35 20.38
CA SER A 71 -19.49 -21.74 20.08
C SER A 71 -18.01 -22.04 20.38
N ARG A 72 -17.26 -21.04 20.84
CA ARG A 72 -15.84 -21.19 21.16
C ARG A 72 -15.68 -22.16 22.36
N PRO A 73 -14.82 -23.18 22.25
CA PRO A 73 -14.54 -24.06 23.37
C PRO A 73 -14.02 -23.28 24.60
N ARG A 74 -14.52 -23.58 25.77
CA ARG A 74 -14.06 -22.97 27.04
C ARG A 74 -12.59 -23.29 27.34
N ARG A 75 -12.11 -24.44 26.91
CA ARG A 75 -10.71 -24.86 26.99
C ARG A 75 -10.15 -25.02 25.59
N LEU A 76 -9.17 -24.25 25.24
CA LEU A 76 -8.40 -24.38 24.02
C LEU A 76 -7.17 -25.22 24.32
N ALA A 77 -7.25 -26.54 24.13
CA ALA A 77 -6.17 -27.48 24.43
C ALA A 77 -4.81 -27.17 23.78
N ARG A 78 -4.84 -26.38 22.69
CA ARG A 78 -3.63 -25.94 21.95
C ARG A 78 -3.21 -24.50 22.25
N LEU A 79 -3.80 -23.86 23.28
CA LEU A 79 -3.36 -22.53 23.68
C LEU A 79 -2.04 -22.67 24.46
N THR A 80 -1.07 -21.83 24.10
CA THR A 80 0.19 -21.76 24.84
C THR A 80 -0.10 -21.37 26.30
N PRO A 81 0.49 -22.04 27.29
CA PRO A 81 0.33 -21.69 28.68
C PRO A 81 0.72 -20.24 28.98
N PRO A 82 0.06 -19.55 29.93
CA PRO A 82 0.32 -18.13 30.22
C PRO A 82 1.77 -17.82 30.59
N ASP A 83 2.39 -18.71 31.41
CA ASP A 83 3.79 -18.57 31.79
C ASP A 83 4.77 -18.64 30.63
N VAL A 84 4.46 -19.48 29.64
CA VAL A 84 5.25 -19.58 28.41
C VAL A 84 5.08 -18.32 27.54
N GLU A 85 3.85 -17.79 27.49
CA GLU A 85 3.62 -16.52 26.77
C GLU A 85 4.38 -15.38 27.40
N GLU A 86 4.38 -15.30 28.73
CA GLU A 86 5.03 -14.26 29.51
C GLU A 86 6.56 -14.27 29.28
N ARG A 87 7.19 -15.43 29.35
CA ARG A 87 8.61 -15.59 28.98
C ARG A 87 8.95 -15.11 27.58
N VAL A 88 8.09 -15.40 26.60
CA VAL A 88 8.30 -14.91 25.22
C VAL A 88 8.14 -13.39 25.15
N CYS A 89 7.18 -12.82 25.86
CA CYS A 89 6.96 -11.37 25.89
C CYS A 89 8.11 -10.64 26.60
N GLU A 90 8.60 -11.15 27.71
CA GLU A 90 9.77 -10.60 28.42
C GLU A 90 11.03 -10.64 27.57
N ALA A 91 11.34 -11.79 26.95
CA ALA A 91 12.47 -11.91 26.03
C ALA A 91 12.32 -10.97 24.83
N ARG A 92 11.09 -10.77 24.34
CA ARG A 92 10.82 -9.82 23.25
C ARG A 92 11.07 -8.37 23.66
N SER A 93 10.62 -7.98 24.86
CA SER A 93 10.76 -6.60 25.36
C SER A 93 12.21 -6.26 25.73
N SER A 94 12.91 -7.20 26.37
CA SER A 94 14.28 -6.97 26.86
C SER A 94 15.34 -7.07 25.75
N MET A 95 15.19 -8.02 24.82
CA MET A 95 16.24 -8.31 23.81
C MET A 95 15.88 -7.85 22.41
N LEU A 96 14.64 -7.38 22.17
CA LEU A 96 14.15 -6.95 20.86
C LEU A 96 14.42 -7.98 19.74
N LEU A 97 14.22 -9.26 20.02
CA LEU A 97 14.51 -10.36 19.11
C LEU A 97 13.36 -10.61 18.12
N ALA A 98 13.72 -11.02 16.91
CA ALA A 98 12.78 -11.56 15.93
C ALA A 98 12.28 -12.97 16.36
N PRO A 99 11.20 -13.51 15.78
CA PRO A 99 10.64 -14.80 16.21
C PRO A 99 11.64 -15.96 16.23
N LEU A 100 12.62 -16.01 15.33
CA LEU A 100 13.69 -17.00 15.33
C LEU A 100 14.63 -16.85 16.55
N GLY A 101 15.01 -15.62 16.88
CA GLY A 101 15.82 -15.35 18.07
C GLY A 101 15.07 -15.68 19.36
N LEU A 102 13.76 -15.35 19.42
CA LEU A 102 12.89 -15.74 20.52
C LEU A 102 12.80 -17.26 20.68
N ALA A 103 12.71 -17.99 19.57
CA ALA A 103 12.70 -19.46 19.61
C ALA A 103 13.99 -20.04 20.18
N ALA A 104 15.14 -19.50 19.77
CA ALA A 104 16.44 -19.92 20.28
C ALA A 104 16.57 -19.64 21.79
N THR A 105 16.03 -18.50 22.26
CA THR A 105 16.16 -18.09 23.66
C THR A 105 15.16 -18.80 24.60
N THR A 106 13.89 -18.98 24.13
CA THR A 106 12.79 -19.46 24.99
C THR A 106 12.47 -20.95 24.80
N GLY A 107 13.01 -21.60 23.77
CA GLY A 107 12.65 -22.97 23.38
C GLY A 107 11.27 -23.10 22.72
N VAL A 108 10.55 -21.99 22.53
CA VAL A 108 9.20 -21.99 21.93
C VAL A 108 9.33 -21.87 20.40
N PRO A 109 8.63 -22.69 19.59
CA PRO A 109 8.74 -22.63 18.14
C PRO A 109 8.49 -21.21 17.58
N ALA A 110 9.28 -20.77 16.63
CA ALA A 110 9.27 -19.41 16.08
C ALA A 110 7.88 -18.96 15.60
N ARG A 111 7.10 -19.87 14.99
CA ARG A 111 5.72 -19.60 14.58
C ARG A 111 4.79 -19.32 15.78
N THR A 112 5.02 -20.00 16.89
CA THR A 112 4.29 -19.78 18.14
C THR A 112 4.69 -18.44 18.76
N CYS A 113 5.99 -18.12 18.81
CA CYS A 113 6.48 -16.81 19.24
C CYS A 113 5.85 -15.67 18.41
N ALA A 114 5.82 -15.79 17.09
CA ALA A 114 5.19 -14.80 16.22
C ALA A 114 3.69 -14.60 16.54
N ARG A 115 2.95 -15.68 16.82
CA ARG A 115 1.53 -15.62 17.21
C ARG A 115 1.33 -14.97 18.56
N ILE A 116 2.19 -15.26 19.54
CA ILE A 116 2.15 -14.65 20.87
C ILE A 116 2.38 -13.15 20.75
N VAL A 117 3.47 -12.72 20.09
CA VAL A 117 3.81 -11.31 19.87
C VAL A 117 2.65 -10.56 19.21
N SER A 118 2.02 -11.14 18.17
CA SER A 118 0.88 -10.55 17.50
C SER A 118 -0.36 -10.46 18.39
N ARG A 119 -0.70 -11.54 19.12
CA ARG A 119 -1.87 -11.60 19.99
C ARG A 119 -1.78 -10.63 21.18
N ARG A 120 -0.56 -10.44 21.71
CA ARG A 120 -0.26 -9.49 22.78
C ARG A 120 -0.12 -8.05 22.30
N GLY A 121 -0.33 -7.79 21.01
CA GLY A 121 -0.26 -6.44 20.45
C GLY A 121 1.12 -5.80 20.52
N MET A 122 2.19 -6.60 20.66
CA MET A 122 3.54 -6.07 20.78
C MET A 122 4.00 -5.44 19.46
N PRO A 123 4.72 -4.32 19.51
CA PRO A 123 5.13 -3.59 18.30
C PRO A 123 6.07 -4.44 17.43
N ARG A 124 6.04 -4.19 16.13
CA ARG A 124 7.00 -4.79 15.20
C ARG A 124 8.39 -4.22 15.47
N LEU A 125 9.45 -5.00 15.25
CA LEU A 125 10.83 -4.50 15.44
C LEU A 125 11.19 -3.31 14.54
N ALA A 126 10.54 -3.20 13.40
CA ALA A 126 10.71 -2.04 12.52
C ALA A 126 10.10 -0.75 13.10
N ASP A 127 9.21 -0.88 14.07
CA ASP A 127 8.48 0.22 14.70
C ASP A 127 9.05 0.61 16.08
N VAL A 128 10.15 -0.06 16.48
CA VAL A 128 10.81 0.16 17.76
C VAL A 128 12.25 0.62 17.51
N ASP A 129 12.70 1.60 18.26
CA ASP A 129 14.11 1.94 18.32
C ASP A 129 14.86 0.84 19.06
N ARG A 130 15.89 0.27 18.44
CA ARG A 130 16.62 -0.86 19.02
C ARG A 130 17.53 -0.50 20.19
N VAL A 131 17.85 0.78 20.34
CA VAL A 131 18.70 1.26 21.42
C VAL A 131 17.91 1.66 22.64
N THR A 132 16.79 2.40 22.41
CA THR A 132 15.97 2.92 23.52
C THR A 132 14.78 2.02 23.86
N GLY A 133 14.39 1.09 22.98
CA GLY A 133 13.18 0.27 23.14
C GLY A 133 11.87 1.04 22.89
N GLU A 134 11.95 2.34 22.63
CA GLU A 134 10.79 3.19 22.43
C GLU A 134 10.14 2.95 21.06
N ALA A 135 8.81 3.07 21.02
CA ALA A 135 8.08 3.04 19.77
C ALA A 135 8.47 4.24 18.89
N ARG A 136 8.97 3.98 17.70
CA ARG A 136 9.21 5.03 16.71
C ARG A 136 7.88 5.68 16.39
N ARG A 137 7.77 6.99 16.59
CA ARG A 137 6.64 7.76 16.08
C ARG A 137 6.66 7.65 14.55
N ARG A 138 5.90 6.72 14.03
CA ARG A 138 5.54 6.80 12.61
C ARG A 138 4.63 7.99 12.48
N GLY A 139 4.97 8.90 11.59
CA GLY A 139 3.98 9.84 11.06
C GLY A 139 2.75 9.05 10.55
N PRO A 140 1.61 9.70 10.33
CA PRO A 140 0.36 9.01 10.00
C PRO A 140 0.61 7.95 8.94
N VAL A 141 0.27 6.69 9.28
CA VAL A 141 0.57 5.47 8.50
C VAL A 141 -0.18 5.45 7.17
N THR A 142 -1.16 6.29 7.02
CA THR A 142 -1.84 6.53 5.75
C THR A 142 -1.17 7.75 5.12
N PRO A 143 -0.33 7.59 4.07
CA PRO A 143 0.09 8.75 3.31
C PRO A 143 -1.20 9.41 2.81
N VAL A 144 -1.43 10.64 3.26
CA VAL A 144 -2.52 11.44 2.70
C VAL A 144 -2.24 11.51 1.20
N ARG A 145 -3.04 10.79 0.44
CA ARG A 145 -2.97 10.85 -1.02
C ARG A 145 -3.41 12.25 -1.40
N TYR A 146 -2.46 13.13 -1.59
CA TYR A 146 -2.75 14.40 -2.20
C TYR A 146 -2.71 14.22 -3.73
N GLU A 147 -3.59 14.87 -4.41
CA GLU A 147 -3.60 15.03 -5.85
C GLU A 147 -3.88 16.50 -6.12
N ARG A 148 -3.16 17.08 -7.06
CA ARG A 148 -3.41 18.45 -7.50
C ARG A 148 -4.70 18.52 -8.30
N GLU A 149 -5.21 19.72 -8.49
CA GLU A 149 -6.54 19.92 -9.09
C GLU A 149 -6.49 20.03 -10.61
N ARG A 150 -5.32 20.41 -11.17
CA ARG A 150 -5.13 20.63 -12.61
C ARG A 150 -3.74 20.22 -13.10
N PRO A 151 -3.60 19.93 -14.41
CA PRO A 151 -2.29 19.64 -15.01
C PRO A 151 -1.31 20.80 -14.82
N GLY A 152 -0.03 20.50 -14.62
CA GLY A 152 1.04 21.47 -14.50
C GLY A 152 1.21 22.11 -13.12
N GLU A 153 0.27 21.93 -12.18
CA GLU A 153 0.44 22.50 -10.84
C GLU A 153 1.67 21.95 -10.11
N LEU A 154 2.00 20.68 -10.35
CA LEU A 154 3.16 20.04 -9.75
C LEU A 154 3.69 18.92 -10.63
N LEU A 155 4.94 19.03 -11.01
CA LEU A 155 5.68 18.00 -11.72
C LEU A 155 6.64 17.32 -10.76
N HIS A 156 6.56 16.00 -10.65
CA HIS A 156 7.49 15.17 -9.88
C HIS A 156 8.63 14.72 -10.77
N VAL A 157 9.86 14.97 -10.35
CA VAL A 157 11.06 14.66 -11.14
C VAL A 157 12.02 13.80 -10.32
N ASP A 158 12.64 12.83 -10.97
CA ASP A 158 13.61 11.93 -10.38
C ASP A 158 14.63 11.42 -11.41
N VAL A 159 15.79 11.02 -10.95
CA VAL A 159 16.81 10.35 -11.77
C VAL A 159 17.15 8.99 -11.17
N LYS A 160 17.08 7.97 -12.01
CA LYS A 160 17.42 6.61 -11.62
C LYS A 160 18.63 6.10 -12.40
N LYS A 161 19.67 5.68 -11.69
CA LYS A 161 20.79 4.95 -12.32
C LYS A 161 20.35 3.56 -12.76
N VAL A 162 20.61 3.24 -14.01
CA VAL A 162 20.32 1.95 -14.61
C VAL A 162 21.59 1.36 -15.23
N ALA A 163 21.86 0.10 -14.95
CA ALA A 163 22.99 -0.58 -15.58
C ALA A 163 22.80 -0.62 -17.10
N ARG A 164 23.85 -0.30 -17.85
CA ARG A 164 23.86 -0.45 -19.31
C ARG A 164 23.86 -1.93 -19.69
N ILE A 165 23.28 -2.21 -20.82
CA ILE A 165 23.27 -3.54 -21.41
C ILE A 165 24.44 -3.61 -22.39
N PRO A 166 25.37 -4.58 -22.22
CA PRO A 166 26.49 -4.73 -23.13
C PRO A 166 26.01 -5.13 -24.52
N ASP A 167 26.80 -4.83 -25.54
CA ASP A 167 26.53 -5.26 -26.91
C ASP A 167 26.45 -6.80 -26.98
N GLY A 168 25.49 -7.31 -27.74
CA GLY A 168 25.15 -8.74 -27.78
C GLY A 168 24.27 -9.22 -26.62
N GLY A 169 23.86 -8.29 -25.71
CA GLY A 169 22.96 -8.59 -24.60
C GLY A 169 23.68 -8.99 -23.30
N GLY A 170 22.93 -9.01 -22.21
CA GLY A 170 23.40 -9.45 -20.91
C GLY A 170 22.89 -10.85 -20.56
N HIS A 171 23.03 -11.25 -19.29
CA HIS A 171 22.62 -12.57 -18.80
C HIS A 171 21.16 -12.97 -19.12
N ARG A 172 20.27 -12.00 -19.38
CA ARG A 172 18.87 -12.26 -19.76
C ARG A 172 18.71 -12.68 -21.22
N ALA A 173 19.62 -12.24 -22.10
CA ALA A 173 19.66 -12.65 -23.50
C ALA A 173 20.49 -13.91 -23.68
N LEU A 174 21.63 -14.01 -22.99
CA LEU A 174 22.64 -15.04 -23.21
C LEU A 174 22.61 -16.18 -22.15
N GLY A 175 21.79 -16.06 -21.11
CA GLY A 175 21.72 -17.02 -20.00
C GLY A 175 22.67 -16.69 -18.83
N ARG A 176 22.42 -17.32 -17.66
CA ARG A 176 23.26 -17.14 -16.47
C ARG A 176 24.66 -17.73 -16.72
N GLY A 177 25.68 -16.94 -16.42
CA GLY A 177 27.08 -17.32 -16.66
C GLY A 177 27.63 -16.87 -18.01
N CYS A 178 26.78 -16.45 -18.94
CA CYS A 178 27.18 -15.86 -20.21
C CYS A 178 26.91 -14.34 -20.19
N GLY A 179 27.84 -13.57 -20.77
CA GLY A 179 27.72 -12.11 -20.85
C GLY A 179 28.11 -11.42 -19.54
N SER A 180 29.29 -10.81 -19.55
CA SER A 180 29.75 -9.97 -18.43
C SER A 180 29.28 -8.53 -18.64
N ALA A 181 28.54 -7.98 -17.66
CA ALA A 181 28.24 -6.55 -17.61
C ALA A 181 29.45 -5.71 -17.14
N ARG A 182 30.63 -6.33 -16.94
CA ARG A 182 31.87 -5.61 -16.55
C ARG A 182 32.23 -4.59 -17.62
N GLY A 183 32.34 -3.33 -17.24
CA GLY A 183 32.70 -2.23 -18.15
C GLY A 183 31.56 -1.56 -18.89
N ALA A 184 30.33 -2.11 -18.89
CA ALA A 184 29.19 -1.49 -19.57
C ALA A 184 28.77 -0.13 -18.93
N GLY A 185 29.13 0.09 -17.65
CA GLY A 185 28.81 1.31 -16.94
C GLY A 185 27.33 1.47 -16.60
N ALA A 186 26.91 2.70 -16.32
CA ALA A 186 25.54 3.05 -16.04
C ALA A 186 25.05 4.19 -16.95
N ALA A 187 23.76 4.23 -17.22
CA ALA A 187 23.06 5.37 -17.77
C ALA A 187 22.11 5.93 -16.71
N CYS A 188 21.62 7.14 -16.90
CA CYS A 188 20.71 7.81 -16.01
C CYS A 188 19.35 7.97 -16.70
N LEU A 189 18.33 7.34 -16.14
CA LEU A 189 16.95 7.49 -16.57
C LEU A 189 16.35 8.68 -15.84
N HIS A 190 16.18 9.78 -16.54
CA HIS A 190 15.51 10.99 -16.05
C HIS A 190 14.02 10.87 -16.31
N VAL A 191 13.20 11.10 -15.31
CA VAL A 191 11.75 10.91 -15.37
C VAL A 191 11.05 12.10 -14.74
N ALA A 192 10.01 12.58 -15.40
CA ALA A 192 9.07 13.57 -14.88
C ALA A 192 7.65 13.06 -15.01
N VAL A 193 6.80 13.31 -14.00
CA VAL A 193 5.39 12.91 -14.00
C VAL A 193 4.55 14.05 -13.44
N ASP A 194 3.52 14.45 -14.16
CA ASP A 194 2.56 15.42 -13.67
C ASP A 194 1.67 14.83 -12.58
N ASP A 195 1.50 15.60 -11.52
CA ASP A 195 0.77 15.15 -10.30
C ASP A 195 -0.68 14.83 -10.58
N PHE A 196 -1.37 15.65 -11.38
CA PHE A 196 -2.78 15.49 -11.70
C PHE A 196 -3.03 14.50 -12.84
N SER A 197 -2.48 14.79 -14.01
CA SER A 197 -2.76 14.02 -15.23
C SER A 197 -2.10 12.65 -15.25
N ARG A 198 -0.98 12.47 -14.53
CA ARG A 198 -0.08 11.30 -14.63
C ARG A 198 0.70 11.22 -15.93
N VAL A 199 0.59 12.21 -16.79
CA VAL A 199 1.40 12.27 -18.02
C VAL A 199 2.87 12.27 -17.64
N ALA A 200 3.65 11.45 -18.32
CA ALA A 200 5.05 11.25 -18.05
C ALA A 200 5.92 11.69 -19.22
N TYR A 201 7.12 12.17 -18.89
CA TYR A 201 8.20 12.42 -19.81
C TYR A 201 9.46 11.74 -19.30
N ALA A 202 10.21 11.05 -20.14
CA ALA A 202 11.42 10.38 -19.71
C ALA A 202 12.48 10.32 -20.81
N GLU A 203 13.74 10.40 -20.39
CA GLU A 203 14.91 10.26 -21.26
C GLU A 203 15.99 9.40 -20.60
N LEU A 204 16.69 8.63 -21.40
CA LEU A 204 17.86 7.88 -20.97
C LEU A 204 19.11 8.69 -21.37
N LEU A 205 19.80 9.25 -20.37
CA LEU A 205 20.91 10.18 -20.54
C LEU A 205 22.20 9.59 -19.94
N PRO A 206 23.38 10.13 -20.35
CA PRO A 206 24.65 9.57 -19.91
C PRO A 206 24.94 9.73 -18.41
N ASP A 207 24.44 10.81 -17.80
CA ASP A 207 24.72 11.15 -16.41
C ASP A 207 23.62 11.98 -15.75
N GLU A 208 23.81 12.33 -14.48
CA GLU A 208 22.94 13.17 -13.64
C GLU A 208 23.59 14.52 -13.27
N ARG A 209 24.53 15.00 -14.11
CA ARG A 209 25.23 16.26 -13.87
C ARG A 209 24.29 17.46 -14.05
N LYS A 210 24.69 18.60 -13.48
CA LYS A 210 23.88 19.83 -13.46
C LYS A 210 23.38 20.25 -14.84
N GLY A 211 24.25 20.30 -15.85
CA GLY A 211 23.88 20.66 -17.21
C GLY A 211 22.93 19.64 -17.87
N THR A 212 23.15 18.34 -17.60
CA THR A 212 22.26 17.27 -18.08
C THR A 212 20.89 17.36 -17.46
N CYS A 213 20.80 17.60 -16.15
CA CYS A 213 19.53 17.79 -15.44
C CYS A 213 18.79 19.04 -15.94
N ALA A 214 19.49 20.17 -16.13
CA ALA A 214 18.90 21.40 -16.66
C ALA A 214 18.40 21.23 -18.11
N ALA A 215 19.21 20.62 -18.97
CA ALA A 215 18.81 20.36 -20.36
C ALA A 215 17.61 19.41 -20.47
N PHE A 216 17.57 18.35 -19.66
CA PHE A 216 16.40 17.48 -19.54
C PHE A 216 15.16 18.27 -19.12
N MET A 217 15.28 19.09 -18.07
CA MET A 217 14.14 19.86 -17.55
C MET A 217 13.62 20.84 -18.59
N GLY A 218 14.49 21.54 -19.31
CA GLY A 218 14.07 22.44 -20.39
C GLY A 218 13.30 21.73 -21.52
N ARG A 219 13.72 20.51 -21.91
CA ARG A 219 12.95 19.70 -22.90
C ARG A 219 11.64 19.21 -22.32
N CYS A 220 11.62 18.83 -21.07
CA CYS A 220 10.42 18.41 -20.37
C CYS A 220 9.38 19.53 -20.26
N LEU A 221 9.79 20.75 -19.93
CA LEU A 221 8.89 21.92 -19.87
C LEU A 221 8.28 22.21 -21.23
N ARG A 222 9.10 22.21 -22.31
CA ARG A 222 8.60 22.37 -23.69
C ARG A 222 7.62 21.25 -24.10
N PHE A 223 7.83 20.01 -23.65
CA PHE A 223 6.90 18.91 -23.90
C PHE A 223 5.53 19.19 -23.29
N PHE A 224 5.48 19.66 -22.06
CA PHE A 224 4.20 20.03 -21.41
C PHE A 224 3.57 21.27 -22.04
N GLU A 225 4.37 22.28 -22.38
CA GLU A 225 3.90 23.49 -23.06
C GLU A 225 3.29 23.17 -24.44
N GLY A 226 3.87 22.25 -25.20
CA GLY A 226 3.32 21.75 -26.46
C GLY A 226 1.94 21.10 -26.33
N MET A 227 1.54 20.70 -25.13
CA MET A 227 0.20 20.20 -24.82
C MET A 227 -0.73 21.29 -24.22
N GLY A 228 -0.27 22.54 -24.17
CA GLY A 228 -1.00 23.64 -23.52
C GLY A 228 -0.95 23.62 -22.00
N VAL A 229 0.00 22.87 -21.42
CA VAL A 229 0.15 22.75 -19.97
C VAL A 229 1.34 23.57 -19.50
N ARG A 230 1.07 24.66 -18.77
CA ARG A 230 2.11 25.44 -18.08
C ARG A 230 2.46 24.79 -16.75
N VAL A 231 3.75 24.49 -16.54
CA VAL A 231 4.24 23.92 -15.29
C VAL A 231 4.52 25.03 -14.27
N GLU A 232 3.87 24.96 -13.11
CA GLU A 232 3.99 25.96 -12.05
C GLU A 232 5.03 25.58 -10.99
N ARG A 233 5.14 24.29 -10.69
CA ARG A 233 6.02 23.77 -9.64
C ARG A 233 6.71 22.50 -10.10
N VAL A 234 7.99 22.38 -9.78
CA VAL A 234 8.79 21.17 -10.03
C VAL A 234 9.30 20.65 -8.70
N MET A 235 8.96 19.43 -8.35
CA MET A 235 9.43 18.76 -7.15
C MET A 235 10.54 17.77 -7.49
N THR A 236 11.68 17.92 -6.81
CA THR A 236 12.83 17.01 -6.91
C THR A 236 13.25 16.53 -5.54
N ASP A 237 14.13 15.55 -5.49
CA ASP A 237 14.94 15.27 -4.31
C ASP A 237 16.00 16.38 -4.10
N ASN A 238 16.87 16.16 -3.10
CA ASN A 238 17.96 17.09 -2.79
C ASN A 238 19.27 16.76 -3.53
N GLY A 239 19.19 16.06 -4.66
CA GLY A 239 20.35 15.70 -5.46
C GLY A 239 21.17 16.91 -5.93
N PRO A 240 22.51 16.78 -6.05
CA PRO A 240 23.38 17.90 -6.39
C PRO A 240 23.08 18.51 -7.77
N GLY A 241 22.63 17.70 -8.74
CA GLY A 241 22.22 18.20 -10.06
C GLY A 241 21.06 19.17 -9.99
N TYR A 242 20.07 18.88 -9.14
CA TYR A 242 18.88 19.70 -8.95
C TYR A 242 19.12 20.94 -8.07
N ARG A 243 20.09 20.87 -7.14
CA ARG A 243 20.48 22.03 -6.31
C ARG A 243 21.37 23.02 -7.04
N SER A 244 21.78 22.74 -8.25
CA SER A 244 22.67 23.61 -9.04
C SER A 244 22.00 24.95 -9.39
N GLY A 245 22.83 25.99 -9.47
CA GLY A 245 22.35 27.31 -9.92
C GLY A 245 21.77 27.26 -11.35
N GLU A 246 22.37 26.45 -12.23
CA GLU A 246 21.93 26.27 -13.62
C GLU A 246 20.50 25.71 -13.71
N PHE A 247 20.20 24.68 -12.91
CA PHE A 247 18.86 24.10 -12.88
C PHE A 247 17.81 25.08 -12.30
N ASN A 248 18.17 25.80 -11.23
CA ASN A 248 17.26 26.77 -10.61
C ASN A 248 17.06 28.00 -11.49
N ALA A 249 18.10 28.50 -12.17
CA ALA A 249 17.98 29.62 -13.10
C ALA A 249 17.06 29.27 -14.30
N LEU A 250 17.13 28.04 -14.81
CA LEU A 250 16.20 27.57 -15.83
C LEU A 250 14.75 27.61 -15.33
N LEU A 251 14.48 27.06 -14.16
CA LEU A 251 13.11 27.06 -13.63
C LEU A 251 12.57 28.49 -13.39
N GLU A 252 13.42 29.38 -12.91
CA GLU A 252 13.09 30.80 -12.71
C GLU A 252 12.77 31.49 -14.05
N SER A 253 13.56 31.26 -15.10
CA SER A 253 13.32 31.83 -16.44
C SER A 253 12.02 31.33 -17.07
N GLU A 254 11.59 30.12 -16.76
CA GLU A 254 10.33 29.51 -17.23
C GLU A 254 9.15 29.81 -16.28
N GLY A 255 9.39 30.56 -15.20
CA GLY A 255 8.38 30.93 -14.21
C GLY A 255 7.86 29.76 -13.38
N ALA A 256 8.63 28.69 -13.25
CA ALA A 256 8.31 27.51 -12.45
C ALA A 256 9.01 27.56 -11.09
N ARG A 257 8.27 27.27 -10.01
CA ARG A 257 8.82 27.22 -8.66
C ARG A 257 9.48 25.87 -8.37
N HIS A 258 10.72 25.85 -7.91
CA HIS A 258 11.36 24.65 -7.42
C HIS A 258 10.90 24.28 -5.99
N VAL A 259 10.58 23.01 -5.77
CA VAL A 259 10.16 22.44 -4.49
C VAL A 259 11.03 21.22 -4.18
N TYR A 260 11.72 21.23 -3.06
CA TYR A 260 12.51 20.09 -2.63
C TYR A 260 11.69 19.16 -1.73
N THR A 261 11.89 17.84 -1.86
CA THR A 261 11.37 16.90 -0.88
C THR A 261 12.03 17.13 0.47
N ARG A 262 11.28 16.95 1.56
CA ARG A 262 11.84 17.00 2.91
C ARG A 262 12.80 15.83 3.10
N ALA A 263 13.86 16.03 3.86
CA ALA A 263 14.77 14.97 4.24
C ALA A 263 14.01 13.80 4.88
N TYR A 264 14.40 12.59 4.54
CA TYR A 264 13.77 11.35 5.02
C TYR A 264 12.27 11.20 4.69
N SER A 265 11.78 11.89 3.66
CA SER A 265 10.37 11.86 3.25
C SER A 265 10.17 11.41 1.78
N PRO A 266 10.65 10.21 1.39
CA PRO A 266 10.58 9.74 0.01
C PRO A 266 9.16 9.65 -0.53
N TRP A 267 8.17 9.41 0.34
CA TRP A 267 6.76 9.35 -0.06
C TRP A 267 6.24 10.62 -0.73
N GLN A 268 6.91 11.78 -0.54
CA GLN A 268 6.52 13.03 -1.19
C GLN A 268 6.70 12.95 -2.72
N ASN A 269 7.68 12.17 -3.18
CA ASN A 269 7.93 11.93 -4.61
C ASN A 269 7.34 10.60 -5.12
N GLY A 270 6.39 10.04 -4.40
CA GLY A 270 5.84 8.71 -4.65
C GLY A 270 5.23 8.49 -6.05
N LYS A 271 4.86 9.56 -6.78
CA LYS A 271 4.30 9.45 -8.13
C LYS A 271 5.38 9.11 -9.15
N VAL A 272 6.51 9.78 -9.11
CA VAL A 272 7.64 9.43 -9.97
C VAL A 272 8.29 8.11 -9.57
N GLU A 273 8.32 7.78 -8.26
CA GLU A 273 8.76 6.45 -7.81
C GLU A 273 7.87 5.33 -8.38
N ARG A 274 6.55 5.57 -8.42
CA ARG A 274 5.62 4.63 -9.04
C ARG A 274 5.86 4.52 -10.54
N MET A 275 6.12 5.63 -11.23
CA MET A 275 6.48 5.63 -12.66
C MET A 275 7.79 4.89 -12.92
N ASN A 276 8.80 5.09 -12.08
CA ASN A 276 10.06 4.35 -12.15
C ASN A 276 9.86 2.83 -12.03
N ARG A 277 8.89 2.40 -11.21
CA ARG A 277 8.51 0.98 -11.13
C ARG A 277 7.84 0.49 -12.40
N THR A 278 6.95 1.29 -12.99
CA THR A 278 6.29 0.97 -14.27
C THR A 278 7.33 0.86 -15.39
N LEU A 279 8.24 1.85 -15.50
CA LEU A 279 9.36 1.82 -16.45
C LEU A 279 10.25 0.59 -16.27
N ALA A 280 10.52 0.21 -15.02
CA ALA A 280 11.32 -0.99 -14.76
C ALA A 280 10.61 -2.26 -15.25
N GLN A 281 9.32 -2.40 -14.99
CA GLN A 281 8.55 -3.61 -15.31
C GLN A 281 8.16 -3.70 -16.79
N GLU A 282 7.74 -2.61 -17.39
CA GLU A 282 7.08 -2.59 -18.69
C GLU A 282 7.99 -2.09 -19.84
N TRP A 283 9.15 -1.52 -19.51
CA TRP A 283 10.16 -1.10 -20.48
C TRP A 283 11.53 -1.71 -20.19
N GLN A 284 12.16 -1.39 -19.05
CA GLN A 284 13.56 -1.77 -18.78
C GLN A 284 13.77 -3.29 -18.79
N TYR A 285 12.82 -4.05 -18.24
CA TYR A 285 12.87 -5.51 -18.11
C TYR A 285 11.73 -6.21 -18.88
N ALA A 286 11.06 -5.53 -19.79
CA ALA A 286 9.95 -6.08 -20.58
C ALA A 286 10.38 -7.27 -21.45
N ARG A 287 11.62 -7.24 -21.93
CA ARG A 287 12.21 -8.29 -22.76
C ARG A 287 13.73 -8.38 -22.52
N ALA A 288 14.36 -9.41 -23.08
CA ALA A 288 15.81 -9.46 -23.23
C ALA A 288 16.22 -8.51 -24.37
N TRP A 289 17.10 -7.57 -24.07
CA TRP A 289 17.62 -6.59 -25.03
C TRP A 289 18.99 -7.05 -25.52
N ASP A 290 19.25 -6.86 -26.81
CA ASP A 290 20.53 -7.22 -27.43
C ASP A 290 21.63 -6.20 -27.16
N GLY A 291 21.28 -5.03 -26.60
CA GLY A 291 22.19 -3.96 -26.21
C GLY A 291 21.47 -2.72 -25.73
N GLU A 292 22.26 -1.75 -25.25
CA GLU A 292 21.74 -0.49 -24.72
C GLU A 292 21.02 0.34 -25.75
N ALA A 293 21.51 0.38 -27.01
CA ALA A 293 20.91 1.15 -28.09
C ALA A 293 19.46 0.72 -28.37
N GLY A 294 19.21 -0.60 -28.39
CA GLY A 294 17.87 -1.14 -28.60
C GLY A 294 16.90 -0.79 -27.46
N ARG A 295 17.41 -0.81 -26.21
CA ARG A 295 16.61 -0.40 -25.04
C ARG A 295 16.32 1.11 -25.08
N ALA A 296 17.33 1.92 -25.37
CA ALA A 296 17.19 3.37 -25.40
C ALA A 296 16.22 3.83 -26.50
N SER A 297 16.32 3.26 -27.71
CA SER A 297 15.44 3.60 -28.83
C SER A 297 13.96 3.23 -28.59
N ALA A 298 13.68 2.26 -27.72
CA ALA A 298 12.32 1.86 -27.37
C ALA A 298 11.66 2.75 -26.30
N LEU A 299 12.41 3.61 -25.61
CA LEU A 299 11.87 4.46 -24.55
C LEU A 299 10.83 5.47 -25.03
N PRO A 300 11.05 6.23 -26.12
CA PRO A 300 10.05 7.19 -26.61
C PRO A 300 8.71 6.54 -26.95
N ALA A 301 8.73 5.43 -27.67
CA ALA A 301 7.52 4.68 -28.02
C ALA A 301 6.79 4.14 -26.77
N PHE A 302 7.53 3.70 -25.74
CA PHE A 302 6.94 3.30 -24.49
C PHE A 302 6.27 4.47 -23.76
N ILE A 303 6.89 5.65 -23.71
CA ILE A 303 6.31 6.86 -23.09
C ILE A 303 5.06 7.31 -23.83
N GLU A 304 5.07 7.24 -25.15
CA GLU A 304 3.90 7.52 -25.99
C GLU A 304 2.75 6.57 -25.67
N HIS A 305 3.00 5.27 -25.71
CA HIS A 305 2.03 4.25 -25.30
C HIS A 305 1.52 4.48 -23.86
N TYR A 306 2.41 4.74 -22.89
CA TYR A 306 2.02 5.02 -21.50
C TYR A 306 1.07 6.21 -21.40
N ASN A 307 1.36 7.29 -22.11
CA ASN A 307 0.57 8.51 -22.05
C ASN A 307 -0.78 8.40 -22.76
N TRP A 308 -0.82 7.76 -23.93
CA TRP A 308 -1.97 7.79 -24.82
C TRP A 308 -2.86 6.52 -24.78
N GLU A 309 -2.31 5.38 -24.45
CA GLU A 309 -3.01 4.11 -24.61
C GLU A 309 -3.15 3.32 -23.30
N ARG A 310 -2.13 3.39 -22.44
CA ARG A 310 -2.07 2.55 -21.25
C ARG A 310 -3.15 2.92 -20.22
N PRO A 311 -4.05 1.99 -19.81
CA PRO A 311 -5.01 2.24 -18.76
C PRO A 311 -4.33 2.60 -17.43
N HIS A 312 -4.77 3.68 -16.78
CA HIS A 312 -4.21 4.14 -15.52
C HIS A 312 -5.29 4.22 -14.43
N SER A 313 -5.07 3.52 -13.29
CA SER A 313 -6.04 3.42 -12.19
C SER A 313 -6.44 4.78 -11.59
N ALA A 314 -5.51 5.74 -11.50
CA ALA A 314 -5.82 7.08 -11.02
C ALA A 314 -6.64 7.91 -12.02
N CYS A 315 -6.67 7.52 -13.28
CA CYS A 315 -7.44 8.18 -14.34
C CYS A 315 -8.75 7.44 -14.65
N GLY A 316 -9.26 6.65 -13.70
CA GLY A 316 -10.50 5.88 -13.90
C GLY A 316 -10.39 4.77 -14.94
N GLY A 317 -9.17 4.27 -15.21
CA GLY A 317 -8.91 3.25 -16.24
C GLY A 317 -8.67 3.83 -17.63
N LEU A 318 -8.73 5.14 -17.80
CA LEU A 318 -8.36 5.85 -19.04
C LEU A 318 -6.85 6.14 -19.06
N PRO A 319 -6.26 6.40 -20.24
CA PRO A 319 -4.86 6.83 -20.34
C PRO A 319 -4.62 8.20 -19.69
N PRO A 320 -3.38 8.50 -19.25
CA PRO A 320 -3.02 9.79 -18.65
C PRO A 320 -3.43 11.02 -19.47
N MET A 321 -3.29 10.97 -20.79
CA MET A 321 -3.65 12.09 -21.70
C MET A 321 -5.13 12.44 -21.67
N SER A 322 -6.02 11.53 -21.27
CA SER A 322 -7.45 11.83 -21.13
C SER A 322 -7.73 12.96 -20.12
N ARG A 323 -6.85 13.16 -19.15
CA ARG A 323 -6.97 14.24 -18.16
C ARG A 323 -6.47 15.60 -18.66
N ILE A 324 -5.70 15.65 -19.73
CA ILE A 324 -5.29 16.91 -20.38
C ILE A 324 -6.32 17.32 -21.43
N VAL A 325 -6.69 16.41 -22.31
CA VAL A 325 -7.69 16.66 -23.37
C VAL A 325 -9.04 17.05 -22.79
N GLY A 326 -9.47 16.42 -21.69
CA GLY A 326 -10.73 16.76 -21.01
C GLY A 326 -10.76 18.20 -20.44
N VAL A 327 -9.64 18.71 -19.95
CA VAL A 327 -9.54 20.09 -19.44
C VAL A 327 -9.57 21.12 -20.57
N ASN A 328 -8.88 20.85 -21.68
CA ASN A 328 -8.84 21.74 -22.82
C ASN A 328 -10.21 21.83 -23.55
N ASN A 329 -11.00 20.76 -23.56
CA ASN A 329 -12.35 20.77 -24.13
C ASN A 329 -13.35 21.56 -23.29
N LEU A 330 -13.19 21.61 -21.96
CA LEU A 330 -14.03 22.43 -21.08
C LEU A 330 -13.76 23.93 -21.28
N SER A 331 -12.54 24.31 -21.62
CA SER A 331 -12.18 25.72 -21.93
C SER A 331 -12.70 26.18 -23.30
N ALA A 332 -12.87 25.27 -24.26
CA ALA A 332 -13.38 25.58 -25.59
C ALA A 332 -14.91 25.77 -25.65
N HIS A 333 -15.65 25.38 -24.59
CA HIS A 333 -17.11 25.54 -24.52
C HIS A 333 -17.56 26.78 -23.76
N ASN A 334 -16.63 27.62 -23.29
CA ASN A 334 -16.89 28.87 -22.55
C ASN A 334 -16.42 30.13 -23.34
N ILE A 335 -16.44 30.09 -24.67
CA ILE A 335 -16.28 31.27 -25.53
C ILE A 335 -17.56 31.49 -26.33
#